data_8ff35558622763b1fbeccf819803b1cc
#
_entry.id   8ff35558622763b1fbeccf819803b1cc
#
_cell.length_a   1.000
_cell.length_b   1.000
_cell.length_c   1.000
_cell.angle_alpha   90.00
_cell.angle_beta   90.00
_cell.angle_gamma   90.00
#
_symmetry.space_group_name_H-M   'P 1'
#
loop_
_entity.id
_entity.type
_entity.pdbx_description
1 polymer ?
#
loop_
_entity_poly.entity_id
_entity_poly.type
_entity_poly.pdbx_seq_one_letter_code
_entity_poly.pdbx_strand_id
1 'polypeptide(L)'
;MIRRHKEAQAACTISVMEVPWEEASRFGIMAVDENDMITEFTEKPHQPKSNLASMGIYVFSWQALRWYLTEDEANPASENDFGKNIIPRMLADGQRMAAFRFQGYWKDVGTLTSLWDANMDMLSPASGLDLTDESWPIYARSVDAPPTYMGSDSRVSHSAINRGSVIEGTVENSVLSPRVTIEKGARVSYSVILPGVTVESGAVIEYAIIGEGCHVGKDCRIGGTPNSAADGKWDLAVLAPDCRLEDGREVAPGVMLDHHGKEVLK
;
A
#
# COMPACT_ATOMS: atom_id res chain seq x y z
N MET A 1 1.96 22.10 0.72
CA MET A 1 2.01 22.09 -0.77
C MET A 1 1.39 23.34 -1.41
N ILE A 2 0.07 23.62 -1.25
CA ILE A 2 -0.61 24.74 -1.92
C ILE A 2 0.05 26.10 -1.60
N ARG A 3 0.45 26.36 -0.37
CA ARG A 3 1.18 27.58 0.01
C ARG A 3 2.50 27.68 -0.76
N ARG A 4 3.31 26.61 -0.75
CA ARG A 4 4.56 26.54 -1.49
C ARG A 4 4.36 26.78 -2.99
N HIS A 5 3.32 26.20 -3.58
CA HIS A 5 2.96 26.37 -4.98
C HIS A 5 2.72 27.85 -5.35
N LYS A 6 1.97 28.55 -4.50
CA LYS A 6 1.67 29.97 -4.68
C LYS A 6 2.90 30.85 -4.49
N GLU A 7 3.69 30.62 -3.43
CA GLU A 7 4.91 31.37 -3.12
C GLU A 7 5.98 31.22 -4.22
N ALA A 8 6.14 30.00 -4.75
CA ALA A 8 7.05 29.74 -5.85
C ALA A 8 6.51 30.22 -7.20
N GLN A 9 5.24 30.65 -7.30
CA GLN A 9 4.56 30.91 -8.58
C GLN A 9 4.78 29.78 -9.58
N ALA A 10 4.65 28.54 -9.10
CA ALA A 10 4.98 27.36 -9.90
C ALA A 10 3.82 26.96 -10.83
N ALA A 11 4.15 26.41 -11.98
CA ALA A 11 3.18 25.73 -12.84
C ALA A 11 2.84 24.34 -12.30
N CYS A 12 3.82 23.69 -11.64
CA CYS A 12 3.66 22.42 -10.94
C CYS A 12 4.46 22.43 -9.63
N THR A 13 3.90 21.84 -8.58
CA THR A 13 4.61 21.52 -7.34
C THR A 13 4.48 20.04 -7.08
N ILE A 14 5.60 19.37 -6.86
CA ILE A 14 5.68 17.93 -6.62
C ILE A 14 6.02 17.69 -5.16
N SER A 15 5.24 16.85 -4.47
CA SER A 15 5.62 16.37 -3.15
C SER A 15 6.75 15.37 -3.27
N VAL A 16 7.80 15.56 -2.45
CA VAL A 16 9.03 14.77 -2.52
C VAL A 16 9.45 14.30 -1.14
N MET A 17 10.15 13.18 -1.10
CA MET A 17 10.74 12.59 0.09
C MET A 17 12.10 11.97 -0.25
N GLU A 18 13.03 12.01 0.68
CA GLU A 18 14.28 11.25 0.55
C GLU A 18 14.00 9.78 0.86
N VAL A 19 14.35 8.91 -0.07
CA VAL A 19 14.22 7.45 0.08
C VAL A 19 15.59 6.80 0.21
N PRO A 20 15.69 5.56 0.73
CA PRO A 20 16.94 4.80 0.66
C PRO A 20 17.46 4.71 -0.78
N TRP A 21 18.77 4.81 -0.97
CA TRP A 21 19.39 4.81 -2.30
C TRP A 21 19.06 3.54 -3.10
N GLU A 22 18.92 2.41 -2.42
CA GLU A 22 18.59 1.11 -3.00
C GLU A 22 17.19 1.09 -3.62
N GLU A 23 16.29 1.94 -3.11
CA GLU A 23 14.91 2.06 -3.60
C GLU A 23 14.73 3.15 -4.64
N ALA A 24 15.68 4.07 -4.77
CA ALA A 24 15.54 5.26 -5.60
C ALA A 24 15.20 4.95 -7.08
N SER A 25 15.69 3.83 -7.61
CA SER A 25 15.39 3.38 -8.99
C SER A 25 13.93 3.00 -9.25
N ARG A 26 13.11 2.91 -8.17
CA ARG A 26 11.68 2.56 -8.28
C ARG A 26 10.79 3.78 -8.51
N PHE A 27 11.31 4.97 -8.31
CA PHE A 27 10.56 6.23 -8.28
C PHE A 27 11.02 7.20 -9.36
N GLY A 28 10.19 8.19 -9.64
CA GLY A 28 10.63 9.40 -10.33
C GLY A 28 11.58 10.18 -9.41
N ILE A 29 12.82 10.34 -9.85
CA ILE A 29 13.88 11.02 -9.07
C ILE A 29 14.13 12.41 -9.62
N MET A 30 14.33 13.35 -8.72
CA MET A 30 14.56 14.72 -9.10
C MET A 30 15.81 15.34 -8.44
N ALA A 31 16.38 16.33 -9.12
CA ALA A 31 17.31 17.27 -8.54
C ALA A 31 16.63 18.62 -8.35
N VAL A 32 17.05 19.35 -7.32
CA VAL A 32 16.53 20.69 -7.00
C VAL A 32 17.68 21.65 -6.76
N ASP A 33 17.42 22.93 -6.95
CA ASP A 33 18.32 24.00 -6.56
C ASP A 33 18.20 24.36 -5.06
N GLU A 34 18.94 25.36 -4.61
CA GLU A 34 18.96 25.87 -3.22
C GLU A 34 17.60 26.43 -2.75
N ASN A 35 16.69 26.73 -3.68
CA ASN A 35 15.33 27.21 -3.43
C ASN A 35 14.29 26.11 -3.58
N ASP A 36 14.67 24.84 -3.64
CA ASP A 36 13.81 23.70 -3.94
C ASP A 36 13.03 23.86 -5.25
N MET A 37 13.62 24.52 -6.26
CA MET A 37 13.09 24.48 -7.62
C MET A 37 13.65 23.26 -8.34
N ILE A 38 12.77 22.53 -9.04
CA ILE A 38 13.14 21.29 -9.72
C ILE A 38 13.94 21.64 -10.97
N THR A 39 15.16 21.10 -11.08
CA THR A 39 16.09 21.31 -12.19
C THR A 39 16.20 20.09 -13.10
N GLU A 40 16.04 18.88 -12.56
CA GLU A 40 16.03 17.62 -13.30
C GLU A 40 14.93 16.71 -12.76
N PHE A 41 14.35 15.91 -13.66
CA PHE A 41 13.44 14.82 -13.31
C PHE A 41 13.72 13.62 -14.21
N THR A 42 13.83 12.44 -13.63
CA THR A 42 14.02 11.19 -14.37
C THR A 42 13.12 10.10 -13.77
N GLU A 43 12.24 9.56 -14.58
CA GLU A 43 11.34 8.46 -14.15
C GLU A 43 12.13 7.15 -14.08
N LYS A 44 12.12 6.51 -12.90
CA LYS A 44 12.72 5.19 -12.62
C LYS A 44 14.12 4.99 -13.21
N PRO A 45 15.11 5.86 -12.88
CA PRO A 45 16.44 5.78 -13.45
C PRO A 45 17.17 4.52 -12.99
N HIS A 46 17.90 3.85 -13.91
CA HIS A 46 18.76 2.73 -13.53
C HIS A 46 19.91 3.16 -12.59
N GLN A 47 20.40 4.37 -12.76
CA GLN A 47 21.45 4.96 -11.92
C GLN A 47 20.98 6.32 -11.42
N PRO A 48 20.31 6.38 -10.25
CA PRO A 48 19.79 7.63 -9.73
C PRO A 48 20.92 8.57 -9.32
N LYS A 49 20.83 9.84 -9.72
CA LYS A 49 21.76 10.91 -9.30
C LYS A 49 21.41 11.55 -7.96
N SER A 50 20.22 11.27 -7.46
CA SER A 50 19.66 11.77 -6.21
C SER A 50 18.75 10.68 -5.63
N ASN A 51 18.46 10.78 -4.36
CA ASN A 51 17.46 9.94 -3.69
C ASN A 51 16.18 10.72 -3.32
N LEU A 52 16.00 11.92 -3.92
CA LEU A 52 14.80 12.72 -3.73
C LEU A 52 13.70 12.21 -4.68
N ALA A 53 12.80 11.40 -4.11
CA ALA A 53 11.77 10.69 -4.86
C ALA A 53 10.46 11.50 -4.93
N SER A 54 9.80 11.42 -6.07
CA SER A 54 8.42 11.87 -6.24
C SER A 54 7.47 10.96 -5.48
N MET A 55 6.60 11.55 -4.68
CA MET A 55 5.52 10.82 -3.99
C MET A 55 4.30 10.58 -4.90
N GLY A 56 4.32 11.00 -6.16
CA GLY A 56 3.17 10.93 -7.05
C GLY A 56 2.03 11.90 -6.69
N ILE A 57 2.32 12.89 -5.84
CA ILE A 57 1.35 13.89 -5.38
C ILE A 57 1.73 15.25 -5.93
N TYR A 58 0.79 15.85 -6.67
CA TYR A 58 1.05 17.07 -7.44
C TYR A 58 0.04 18.17 -7.12
N VAL A 59 0.50 19.43 -7.22
CA VAL A 59 -0.35 20.61 -7.34
C VAL A 59 0.01 21.31 -8.64
N PHE A 60 -0.96 21.47 -9.51
CA PHE A 60 -0.79 22.17 -10.79
C PHE A 60 -1.59 23.48 -10.83
N SER A 61 -1.05 24.46 -11.55
CA SER A 61 -1.84 25.56 -12.07
C SER A 61 -2.76 25.02 -13.17
N TRP A 62 -4.07 25.19 -13.03
CA TRP A 62 -5.07 24.56 -13.91
C TRP A 62 -4.84 24.85 -15.40
N GLN A 63 -4.47 26.08 -15.75
CA GLN A 63 -4.22 26.47 -17.13
C GLN A 63 -3.04 25.67 -17.74
N ALA A 64 -1.95 25.51 -16.99
CA ALA A 64 -0.81 24.71 -17.41
C ALA A 64 -1.21 23.23 -17.54
N LEU A 65 -1.82 22.65 -16.50
CA LEU A 65 -2.24 21.24 -16.54
C LEU A 65 -3.11 20.93 -17.75
N ARG A 66 -4.16 21.73 -17.95
CA ARG A 66 -5.08 21.55 -19.08
C ARG A 66 -4.36 21.57 -20.41
N TRP A 67 -3.45 22.52 -20.60
CA TRP A 67 -2.72 22.65 -21.86
C TRP A 67 -1.84 21.42 -22.11
N TYR A 68 -1.02 21.03 -21.13
CA TYR A 68 -0.12 19.88 -21.27
C TYR A 68 -0.87 18.56 -21.48
N LEU A 69 -1.97 18.33 -20.78
CA LEU A 69 -2.77 17.12 -20.98
C LEU A 69 -3.43 17.05 -22.36
N THR A 70 -3.97 18.19 -22.86
CA THR A 70 -4.59 18.23 -24.19
C THR A 70 -3.56 17.98 -25.30
N GLU A 71 -2.38 18.59 -25.18
CA GLU A 71 -1.29 18.40 -26.14
C GLU A 71 -0.72 16.97 -26.10
N ASP A 72 -0.65 16.38 -24.91
CA ASP A 72 -0.15 15.03 -24.71
C ASP A 72 -1.11 13.97 -25.26
N GLU A 73 -2.41 14.15 -25.05
CA GLU A 73 -3.47 13.29 -25.62
C GLU A 73 -3.45 13.29 -27.15
N ALA A 74 -3.12 14.41 -27.76
CA ALA A 74 -3.01 14.53 -29.22
C ALA A 74 -1.73 13.87 -29.79
N ASN A 75 -0.79 13.47 -28.96
CA ASN A 75 0.47 12.83 -29.35
C ASN A 75 0.36 11.30 -29.33
N PRO A 76 0.27 10.63 -30.49
CA PRO A 76 0.13 9.17 -30.54
C PRO A 76 1.35 8.40 -30.05
N ALA A 77 2.50 9.07 -29.83
CA ALA A 77 3.70 8.48 -29.26
C ALA A 77 3.77 8.61 -27.71
N SER A 78 2.81 9.31 -27.10
CA SER A 78 2.75 9.45 -25.65
C SER A 78 2.20 8.19 -24.98
N GLU A 79 2.73 7.88 -23.79
CA GLU A 79 2.18 6.85 -22.92
C GLU A 79 1.10 7.42 -21.98
N ASN A 80 0.77 8.71 -22.08
CA ASN A 80 -0.15 9.46 -21.22
C ASN A 80 0.23 9.35 -19.73
N ASP A 81 1.52 9.41 -19.43
CA ASP A 81 2.09 9.25 -18.11
C ASP A 81 2.70 10.57 -17.59
N PHE A 82 2.42 10.94 -16.34
CA PHE A 82 2.94 12.17 -15.76
C PHE A 82 4.46 12.17 -15.66
N GLY A 83 5.06 11.07 -15.23
CA GLY A 83 6.50 10.96 -15.02
C GLY A 83 7.29 10.82 -16.33
N LYS A 84 6.73 10.15 -17.33
CA LYS A 84 7.41 9.92 -18.61
C LYS A 84 7.18 11.05 -19.63
N ASN A 85 6.00 11.66 -19.62
CA ASN A 85 5.59 12.61 -20.67
C ASN A 85 5.40 14.03 -20.13
N ILE A 86 4.50 14.25 -19.18
CA ILE A 86 4.07 15.60 -18.77
C ILE A 86 5.18 16.35 -18.04
N ILE A 87 5.74 15.78 -16.98
CA ILE A 87 6.74 16.45 -16.13
C ILE A 87 8.03 16.74 -16.89
N PRO A 88 8.62 15.79 -17.65
CA PRO A 88 9.80 16.07 -18.46
C PRO A 88 9.57 17.16 -19.51
N ARG A 89 8.39 17.15 -20.16
CA ARG A 89 8.03 18.18 -21.14
C ARG A 89 7.89 19.56 -20.49
N MET A 90 7.23 19.66 -19.33
CA MET A 90 7.13 20.91 -18.58
C MET A 90 8.49 21.48 -18.22
N LEU A 91 9.44 20.64 -17.80
CA LEU A 91 10.81 21.06 -17.51
C LEU A 91 11.53 21.52 -18.79
N ALA A 92 11.41 20.77 -19.90
CA ALA A 92 12.02 21.13 -21.19
C ALA A 92 11.50 22.47 -21.72
N ASP A 93 10.22 22.77 -21.50
CA ASP A 93 9.58 24.03 -21.85
C ASP A 93 9.91 25.19 -20.87
N GLY A 94 10.78 24.96 -19.89
CA GLY A 94 11.20 25.96 -18.92
C GLY A 94 10.13 26.37 -17.91
N GLN A 95 9.11 25.54 -17.68
CA GLN A 95 8.09 25.81 -16.67
C GLN A 95 8.69 25.84 -15.28
N ARG A 96 8.23 26.79 -14.45
CA ARG A 96 8.63 26.84 -13.04
C ARG A 96 8.02 25.68 -12.27
N MET A 97 8.85 24.79 -11.78
CA MET A 97 8.43 23.63 -11.03
C MET A 97 9.10 23.62 -9.65
N ALA A 98 8.34 23.42 -8.60
CA ALA A 98 8.83 23.44 -7.22
C ALA A 98 8.71 22.07 -6.55
N ALA A 99 9.69 21.71 -5.74
CA ALA A 99 9.58 20.60 -4.82
C ALA A 99 8.94 21.05 -3.50
N PHE A 100 8.16 20.16 -2.90
CA PHE A 100 7.66 20.29 -1.55
C PHE A 100 8.17 19.10 -0.74
N ARG A 101 9.18 19.35 0.12
CA ARG A 101 9.73 18.30 1.00
C ARG A 101 8.70 17.93 2.04
N PHE A 102 8.14 16.72 1.90
CA PHE A 102 7.19 16.17 2.85
C PHE A 102 7.92 15.62 4.07
N GLN A 103 7.34 15.83 5.23
CA GLN A 103 7.79 15.24 6.49
C GLN A 103 6.61 14.50 7.12
N GLY A 104 6.77 13.24 7.40
CA GLY A 104 5.73 12.39 7.97
C GLY A 104 5.77 10.98 7.38
N TYR A 105 4.79 10.18 7.76
CA TYR A 105 4.66 8.83 7.22
C TYR A 105 4.19 8.88 5.76
N TRP A 106 4.93 8.18 4.91
CA TRP A 106 4.53 7.90 3.52
C TRP A 106 5.09 6.56 3.11
N LYS A 107 4.29 5.75 2.43
CA LYS A 107 4.70 4.46 1.88
C LYS A 107 4.03 4.22 0.54
N ASP A 108 4.82 3.86 -0.46
CA ASP A 108 4.32 3.36 -1.74
C ASP A 108 3.86 1.92 -1.58
N VAL A 109 2.60 1.65 -1.90
CA VAL A 109 1.99 0.31 -1.79
C VAL A 109 1.87 -0.40 -3.15
N GLY A 110 2.77 -0.09 -4.07
CA GLY A 110 2.79 -0.65 -5.42
C GLY A 110 3.15 -2.14 -5.52
N THR A 111 3.50 -2.81 -4.42
CA THR A 111 3.76 -4.25 -4.35
C THR A 111 2.99 -4.90 -3.20
N LEU A 112 2.77 -6.24 -3.28
CA LEU A 112 2.11 -6.98 -2.20
C LEU A 112 2.89 -6.90 -0.88
N THR A 113 4.23 -6.95 -0.95
CA THR A 113 5.08 -6.77 0.23
C THR A 113 4.88 -5.39 0.85
N SER A 114 4.94 -4.31 0.07
CA SER A 114 4.75 -2.97 0.61
C SER A 114 3.32 -2.71 1.10
N LEU A 115 2.31 -3.36 0.51
CA LEU A 115 0.94 -3.35 1.04
C LEU A 115 0.87 -4.04 2.42
N TRP A 116 1.49 -5.22 2.55
CA TRP A 116 1.56 -5.94 3.82
C TRP A 116 2.31 -5.11 4.88
N ASP A 117 3.50 -4.60 4.54
CA ASP A 117 4.31 -3.75 5.42
C ASP A 117 3.53 -2.51 5.90
N ALA A 118 2.81 -1.83 5.00
CA ALA A 118 2.02 -0.65 5.36
C ALA A 118 0.89 -0.98 6.35
N ASN A 119 0.31 -2.18 6.25
CA ASN A 119 -0.66 -2.66 7.24
C ASN A 119 0.00 -3.00 8.57
N MET A 120 1.19 -3.60 8.57
CA MET A 120 1.94 -3.88 9.80
C MET A 120 2.42 -2.58 10.47
N ASP A 121 2.78 -1.55 9.71
CA ASP A 121 3.12 -0.22 10.22
C ASP A 121 1.98 0.40 11.05
N MET A 122 0.71 0.12 10.72
CA MET A 122 -0.45 0.55 11.52
C MET A 122 -0.46 -0.01 12.95
N LEU A 123 0.21 -1.13 13.17
CA LEU A 123 0.30 -1.77 14.49
C LEU A 123 1.48 -1.23 15.31
N SER A 124 2.41 -0.50 14.69
CA SER A 124 3.62 -0.03 15.34
C SER A 124 3.57 1.46 15.65
N PRO A 125 3.57 1.88 16.92
CA PRO A 125 3.68 3.29 17.28
C PRO A 125 4.97 3.96 16.74
N ALA A 126 6.01 3.17 16.48
CA ALA A 126 7.29 3.67 15.96
C ALA A 126 7.24 4.04 14.48
N SER A 127 6.22 3.63 13.74
CA SER A 127 6.05 3.94 12.32
C SER A 127 5.81 5.44 12.05
N GLY A 128 5.32 6.17 13.06
CA GLY A 128 4.90 7.57 12.92
C GLY A 128 3.54 7.72 12.20
N LEU A 129 2.84 6.62 11.92
CA LEU A 129 1.47 6.64 11.38
C LEU A 129 0.48 6.76 12.54
N ASP A 130 -0.17 7.91 12.67
CA ASP A 130 -1.27 8.13 13.62
C ASP A 130 -2.60 8.23 12.87
N LEU A 131 -3.40 7.17 12.99
CA LEU A 131 -4.76 7.12 12.42
C LEU A 131 -5.81 7.72 13.36
N THR A 132 -5.42 8.14 14.56
CA THR A 132 -6.31 8.68 15.59
C THR A 132 -6.20 10.19 15.75
N ASP A 133 -5.39 10.87 14.90
CA ASP A 133 -5.23 12.32 14.93
C ASP A 133 -6.55 13.04 14.59
N GLU A 134 -7.22 13.51 15.62
CA GLU A 134 -8.49 14.27 15.48
C GLU A 134 -8.29 15.65 14.86
N SER A 135 -7.08 16.19 14.86
CA SER A 135 -6.78 17.48 14.25
C SER A 135 -6.76 17.42 12.72
N TRP A 136 -6.51 16.21 12.16
CA TRP A 136 -6.57 15.95 10.73
C TRP A 136 -7.23 14.59 10.45
N PRO A 137 -8.55 14.49 10.62
CA PRO A 137 -9.26 13.23 10.47
C PRO A 137 -9.22 12.72 9.02
N ILE A 138 -9.00 11.42 8.86
CA ILE A 138 -9.04 10.75 7.57
C ILE A 138 -10.50 10.37 7.29
N TYR A 139 -11.09 10.99 6.27
CA TYR A 139 -12.44 10.68 5.81
C TYR A 139 -12.40 9.52 4.82
N ALA A 140 -13.05 8.44 5.18
CA ALA A 140 -13.22 7.26 4.34
C ALA A 140 -14.68 6.81 4.34
N ARG A 141 -15.05 5.94 3.42
CA ARG A 141 -16.38 5.33 3.41
C ARG A 141 -16.57 4.51 4.70
N SER A 142 -17.51 4.93 5.53
CA SER A 142 -17.89 4.16 6.70
C SER A 142 -18.56 2.85 6.29
N VAL A 143 -18.13 1.76 6.90
CA VAL A 143 -18.84 0.48 6.83
C VAL A 143 -19.88 0.47 7.92
N ASP A 144 -21.16 0.43 7.56
CA ASP A 144 -22.25 0.22 8.50
C ASP A 144 -22.27 -1.26 8.89
N ALA A 145 -21.78 -1.55 10.08
CA ALA A 145 -21.64 -2.89 10.63
C ALA A 145 -21.71 -2.83 12.17
N PRO A 146 -22.20 -3.90 12.83
CA PRO A 146 -22.23 -3.96 14.28
C PRO A 146 -20.82 -3.88 14.89
N PRO A 147 -20.70 -3.63 16.18
CA PRO A 147 -19.42 -3.78 16.88
C PRO A 147 -18.81 -5.17 16.65
N THR A 148 -17.49 -5.26 16.73
CA THR A 148 -16.78 -6.53 16.73
C THR A 148 -17.18 -7.38 17.93
N TYR A 149 -17.52 -8.64 17.68
CA TYR A 149 -17.78 -9.63 18.72
C TYR A 149 -16.52 -10.44 19.02
N MET A 150 -16.20 -10.58 20.29
CA MET A 150 -15.12 -11.43 20.81
C MET A 150 -15.70 -12.58 21.58
N GLY A 151 -15.46 -13.82 21.15
CA GLY A 151 -15.87 -15.03 21.87
C GLY A 151 -15.09 -15.23 23.18
N SER A 152 -15.64 -16.03 24.10
CA SER A 152 -15.02 -16.27 25.42
C SER A 152 -13.63 -16.90 25.36
N ASP A 153 -13.36 -17.68 24.32
CA ASP A 153 -12.09 -18.39 24.13
C ASP A 153 -11.14 -17.65 23.15
N SER A 154 -11.58 -16.50 22.63
CA SER A 154 -10.78 -15.71 21.68
C SER A 154 -9.53 -15.15 22.36
N ARG A 155 -8.44 -15.08 21.59
CA ARG A 155 -7.18 -14.43 22.01
C ARG A 155 -6.76 -13.44 20.94
N VAL A 156 -6.64 -12.17 21.31
CA VAL A 156 -6.21 -11.11 20.41
C VAL A 156 -5.06 -10.35 21.05
N SER A 157 -3.96 -10.21 20.30
CA SER A 157 -2.82 -9.43 20.74
C SER A 157 -2.22 -8.67 19.56
N HIS A 158 -1.79 -7.42 19.81
CA HIS A 158 -1.10 -6.56 18.85
C HIS A 158 -1.72 -6.58 17.45
N SER A 159 -3.04 -6.34 17.37
CA SER A 159 -3.81 -6.47 16.13
C SER A 159 -4.86 -5.37 16.02
N ALA A 160 -5.15 -4.97 14.78
CA ALA A 160 -6.23 -4.04 14.47
C ALA A 160 -7.41 -4.81 13.87
N ILE A 161 -8.58 -4.70 14.47
CA ILE A 161 -9.78 -5.44 14.05
C ILE A 161 -10.92 -4.46 13.79
N ASN A 162 -11.47 -4.50 12.60
CA ASN A 162 -12.52 -3.58 12.17
C ASN A 162 -13.93 -4.11 12.50
N ARG A 163 -14.94 -3.23 12.36
CA ARG A 163 -16.34 -3.46 12.71
C ARG A 163 -16.95 -4.66 11.99
N GLY A 164 -17.94 -5.28 12.63
CA GLY A 164 -18.69 -6.40 12.09
C GLY A 164 -17.96 -7.73 12.10
N SER A 165 -16.76 -7.76 12.67
CA SER A 165 -15.99 -9.00 12.77
C SER A 165 -16.45 -9.87 13.94
N VAL A 166 -16.31 -11.19 13.78
CA VAL A 166 -16.59 -12.21 14.78
C VAL A 166 -15.32 -13.00 15.05
N ILE A 167 -14.77 -12.91 16.24
CA ILE A 167 -13.48 -13.52 16.61
C ILE A 167 -13.72 -14.54 17.72
N GLU A 168 -13.58 -15.82 17.39
CA GLU A 168 -13.64 -16.94 18.32
C GLU A 168 -12.29 -17.69 18.43
N GLY A 169 -11.37 -17.38 17.49
CA GLY A 169 -10.03 -17.95 17.42
C GLY A 169 -8.94 -17.04 18.00
N THR A 170 -7.72 -17.23 17.53
CA THR A 170 -6.52 -16.47 17.91
C THR A 170 -6.09 -15.52 16.78
N VAL A 171 -5.84 -14.26 17.10
CA VAL A 171 -5.36 -13.23 16.14
C VAL A 171 -4.18 -12.50 16.76
N GLU A 172 -3.03 -12.53 16.10
CA GLU A 172 -1.78 -11.94 16.60
C GLU A 172 -1.08 -11.16 15.48
N ASN A 173 -0.57 -9.96 15.80
CA ASN A 173 0.21 -9.12 14.87
C ASN A 173 -0.47 -9.00 13.48
N SER A 174 -1.77 -8.79 13.43
CA SER A 174 -2.55 -8.88 12.19
C SER A 174 -3.53 -7.73 12.05
N VAL A 175 -3.90 -7.42 10.82
CA VAL A 175 -4.89 -6.41 10.47
C VAL A 175 -6.09 -7.08 9.82
N LEU A 176 -7.25 -6.97 10.46
CA LEU A 176 -8.52 -7.52 9.98
C LEU A 176 -9.45 -6.40 9.53
N SER A 177 -9.85 -6.45 8.29
CA SER A 177 -10.84 -5.56 7.68
C SER A 177 -12.26 -5.83 8.21
N PRO A 178 -13.28 -5.06 7.81
CA PRO A 178 -14.65 -5.26 8.29
C PRO A 178 -15.25 -6.63 7.94
N ARG A 179 -16.11 -7.15 8.83
CA ARG A 179 -16.90 -8.36 8.63
C ARG A 179 -16.07 -9.64 8.43
N VAL A 180 -14.93 -9.72 9.06
CA VAL A 180 -14.10 -10.93 9.08
C VAL A 180 -14.61 -11.87 10.17
N THR A 181 -14.70 -13.17 9.86
CA THR A 181 -15.03 -14.23 10.81
C THR A 181 -13.83 -15.14 11.02
N ILE A 182 -13.39 -15.28 12.27
CA ILE A 182 -12.34 -16.23 12.69
C ILE A 182 -12.96 -17.21 13.66
N GLU A 183 -13.18 -18.44 13.21
CA GLU A 183 -13.84 -19.48 14.00
C GLU A 183 -12.94 -20.05 15.11
N LYS A 184 -13.58 -20.81 16.00
CA LYS A 184 -12.93 -21.46 17.15
C LYS A 184 -11.77 -22.36 16.73
N GLY A 185 -10.61 -22.16 17.36
CA GLY A 185 -9.39 -22.93 17.08
C GLY A 185 -8.60 -22.45 15.85
N ALA A 186 -9.17 -21.57 15.02
CA ALA A 186 -8.42 -20.93 13.96
C ALA A 186 -7.36 -19.96 14.50
N ARG A 187 -6.26 -19.79 13.77
CA ARG A 187 -5.14 -18.90 14.13
C ARG A 187 -4.76 -18.03 12.95
N VAL A 188 -4.63 -16.74 13.18
CA VAL A 188 -4.16 -15.76 12.19
C VAL A 188 -3.01 -14.97 12.82
N SER A 189 -1.85 -14.99 12.17
CA SER A 189 -0.68 -14.23 12.64
C SER A 189 0.05 -13.55 11.48
N TYR A 190 0.59 -12.35 11.74
CA TYR A 190 1.35 -11.54 10.77
C TYR A 190 0.66 -11.45 9.41
N SER A 191 -0.67 -11.26 9.40
CA SER A 191 -1.47 -11.35 8.18
C SER A 191 -2.41 -10.16 8.00
N VAL A 192 -2.73 -9.89 6.75
CA VAL A 192 -3.74 -8.90 6.35
C VAL A 192 -4.95 -9.64 5.81
N ILE A 193 -6.08 -9.50 6.50
CA ILE A 193 -7.34 -10.17 6.15
C ILE A 193 -8.32 -9.12 5.64
N LEU A 194 -8.66 -9.18 4.35
CA LEU A 194 -9.53 -8.22 3.69
C LEU A 194 -11.01 -8.45 4.01
N PRO A 195 -11.93 -7.53 3.61
CA PRO A 195 -13.32 -7.56 4.08
C PRO A 195 -14.06 -8.86 3.78
N GLY A 196 -14.94 -9.29 4.70
CA GLY A 196 -15.87 -10.39 4.48
C GLY A 196 -15.24 -11.79 4.44
N VAL A 197 -13.97 -11.93 4.80
CA VAL A 197 -13.29 -13.23 4.85
C VAL A 197 -13.82 -14.06 5.99
N THR A 198 -14.02 -15.37 5.71
CA THR A 198 -14.32 -16.39 6.72
C THR A 198 -13.17 -17.37 6.81
N VAL A 199 -12.67 -17.56 8.04
CA VAL A 199 -11.64 -18.55 8.39
C VAL A 199 -12.27 -19.57 9.33
N GLU A 200 -12.46 -20.79 8.81
CA GLU A 200 -13.10 -21.86 9.57
C GLU A 200 -12.18 -22.49 10.63
N SER A 201 -12.79 -23.30 11.46
CA SER A 201 -12.15 -23.90 12.64
C SER A 201 -10.87 -24.68 12.31
N GLY A 202 -9.84 -24.52 13.15
CA GLY A 202 -8.56 -25.21 13.00
C GLY A 202 -7.62 -24.66 11.93
N ALA A 203 -8.10 -23.76 11.06
CA ALA A 203 -7.24 -23.17 10.01
C ALA A 203 -6.13 -22.31 10.62
N VAL A 204 -4.95 -22.32 9.98
CA VAL A 204 -3.77 -21.54 10.39
C VAL A 204 -3.31 -20.68 9.21
N ILE A 205 -3.24 -19.37 9.44
CA ILE A 205 -2.81 -18.38 8.45
C ILE A 205 -1.64 -17.58 9.03
N GLU A 206 -0.51 -17.60 8.36
CA GLU A 206 0.71 -16.92 8.79
C GLU A 206 1.37 -16.20 7.61
N TYR A 207 1.78 -14.95 7.80
CA TYR A 207 2.45 -14.14 6.78
C TYR A 207 1.71 -14.19 5.43
N ALA A 208 0.45 -13.76 5.44
CA ALA A 208 -0.41 -13.84 4.28
C ALA A 208 -1.22 -12.57 4.04
N ILE A 209 -1.68 -12.42 2.80
CA ILE A 209 -2.73 -11.47 2.41
C ILE A 209 -3.91 -12.29 1.89
N ILE A 210 -5.04 -12.22 2.59
CA ILE A 210 -6.26 -12.92 2.19
C ILE A 210 -7.24 -11.93 1.56
N GLY A 211 -7.55 -12.14 0.29
CA GLY A 211 -8.42 -11.30 -0.52
C GLY A 211 -9.84 -11.18 0.02
N GLU A 212 -10.55 -10.13 -0.39
CA GLU A 212 -11.93 -9.86 -0.02
C GLU A 212 -12.83 -11.06 -0.35
N GLY A 213 -13.78 -11.38 0.56
CA GLY A 213 -14.79 -12.43 0.34
C GLY A 213 -14.25 -13.87 0.32
N CYS A 214 -12.96 -14.07 0.61
CA CYS A 214 -12.39 -15.41 0.64
C CYS A 214 -13.04 -16.30 1.72
N HIS A 215 -13.10 -17.58 1.42
CA HIS A 215 -13.52 -18.63 2.35
C HIS A 215 -12.41 -19.65 2.55
N VAL A 216 -11.85 -19.71 3.74
CA VAL A 216 -10.80 -20.65 4.12
C VAL A 216 -11.42 -21.78 4.92
N GLY A 217 -11.44 -22.99 4.35
CA GLY A 217 -12.01 -24.19 4.96
C GLY A 217 -11.27 -24.66 6.21
N LYS A 218 -11.84 -25.65 6.87
CA LYS A 218 -11.30 -26.19 8.14
C LYS A 218 -9.89 -26.75 7.96
N ASP A 219 -9.09 -26.58 9.01
CA ASP A 219 -7.74 -27.14 9.10
C ASP A 219 -6.79 -26.76 7.93
N CYS A 220 -7.15 -25.75 7.14
CA CYS A 220 -6.26 -25.20 6.10
C CYS A 220 -4.97 -24.67 6.73
N ARG A 221 -3.86 -24.73 5.97
CA ARG A 221 -2.58 -24.12 6.34
C ARG A 221 -2.13 -23.18 5.24
N ILE A 222 -2.04 -21.89 5.53
CA ILE A 222 -1.71 -20.85 4.55
C ILE A 222 -0.50 -20.06 5.03
N GLY A 223 0.54 -20.01 4.18
CA GLY A 223 1.79 -19.34 4.48
C GLY A 223 2.63 -20.12 5.48
N GLY A 224 3.33 -19.40 6.32
CA GLY A 224 4.24 -19.94 7.34
C GLY A 224 5.34 -18.93 7.66
N THR A 225 6.11 -19.20 8.72
CA THR A 225 7.23 -18.34 9.11
C THR A 225 8.23 -18.24 7.96
N PRO A 226 8.51 -17.02 7.44
CA PRO A 226 9.44 -16.86 6.34
C PRO A 226 10.84 -17.32 6.75
N ASN A 227 11.52 -18.02 5.86
CA ASN A 227 12.96 -18.19 5.98
C ASN A 227 13.54 -16.76 5.98
N SER A 228 14.28 -16.41 7.03
CA SER A 228 14.77 -15.06 7.32
C SER A 228 15.05 -14.29 6.04
N ALA A 229 14.34 -13.18 5.86
CA ALA A 229 14.45 -12.34 4.68
C ALA A 229 15.86 -11.76 4.57
N ALA A 230 16.78 -12.47 3.95
CA ALA A 230 18.11 -11.96 3.62
C ALA A 230 18.02 -10.71 2.73
N ASP A 231 16.89 -10.53 2.02
CA ASP A 231 16.68 -9.47 1.04
C ASP A 231 15.52 -8.51 1.37
N GLY A 232 14.99 -8.51 2.60
CA GLY A 232 13.84 -7.67 2.96
C GLY A 232 12.53 -8.02 2.24
N LYS A 233 12.48 -9.17 1.56
CA LYS A 233 11.28 -9.67 0.88
C LYS A 233 10.63 -10.77 1.70
N TRP A 234 9.37 -10.55 2.04
CA TRP A 234 8.56 -11.56 2.72
C TRP A 234 7.99 -12.54 1.69
N ASP A 235 8.08 -13.83 1.97
CA ASP A 235 7.43 -14.87 1.17
C ASP A 235 5.94 -14.96 1.56
N LEU A 236 5.17 -13.92 1.23
CA LEU A 236 3.76 -13.83 1.58
C LEU A 236 2.94 -14.81 0.75
N ALA A 237 2.10 -15.59 1.41
CA ALA A 237 1.02 -16.32 0.73
C ALA A 237 -0.12 -15.35 0.41
N VAL A 238 -0.69 -15.44 -0.79
CA VAL A 238 -1.73 -14.51 -1.23
C VAL A 238 -2.90 -15.25 -1.84
N LEU A 239 -4.12 -14.98 -1.36
CA LEU A 239 -5.36 -15.40 -2.00
C LEU A 239 -6.01 -14.21 -2.70
N ALA A 240 -6.34 -14.37 -3.98
CA ALA A 240 -7.12 -13.38 -4.71
C ALA A 240 -8.55 -13.27 -4.12
N PRO A 241 -9.27 -12.16 -4.36
CA PRO A 241 -10.65 -12.01 -3.90
C PRO A 241 -11.55 -13.18 -4.31
N ASP A 242 -12.54 -13.49 -3.47
CA ASP A 242 -13.54 -14.54 -3.64
C ASP A 242 -12.99 -15.98 -3.78
N CYS A 243 -11.71 -16.20 -3.45
CA CYS A 243 -11.10 -17.52 -3.46
C CYS A 243 -11.73 -18.40 -2.38
N ARG A 244 -12.04 -19.65 -2.72
CA ARG A 244 -12.57 -20.66 -1.81
C ARG A 244 -11.62 -21.83 -1.70
N LEU A 245 -11.17 -22.11 -0.48
CA LEU A 245 -10.33 -23.27 -0.19
C LEU A 245 -11.15 -24.35 0.51
N GLU A 246 -11.02 -25.57 0.03
CA GLU A 246 -11.58 -26.76 0.67
C GLU A 246 -10.82 -27.09 1.95
N ASP A 247 -11.46 -27.89 2.82
CA ASP A 247 -10.87 -28.31 4.10
C ASP A 247 -9.50 -28.96 3.91
N GLY A 248 -8.57 -28.67 4.81
CA GLY A 248 -7.22 -29.24 4.85
C GLY A 248 -6.30 -28.78 3.72
N ARG A 249 -6.67 -27.78 2.95
CA ARG A 249 -5.81 -27.25 1.88
C ARG A 249 -4.55 -26.60 2.44
N GLU A 250 -3.41 -26.89 1.81
CA GLU A 250 -2.14 -26.25 2.10
C GLU A 250 -1.74 -25.26 0.99
N VAL A 251 -1.31 -24.06 1.39
CA VAL A 251 -0.76 -23.01 0.52
C VAL A 251 0.59 -22.60 1.08
N ALA A 252 1.65 -22.94 0.40
CA ALA A 252 3.01 -22.67 0.87
C ALA A 252 3.35 -21.16 0.91
N PRO A 253 4.36 -20.73 1.69
CA PRO A 253 4.90 -19.38 1.65
C PRO A 253 5.25 -18.95 0.22
N GLY A 254 4.93 -17.71 -0.15
CA GLY A 254 5.21 -17.14 -1.47
C GLY A 254 4.29 -17.58 -2.60
N VAL A 255 3.36 -18.50 -2.34
CA VAL A 255 2.35 -18.95 -3.33
C VAL A 255 1.22 -17.94 -3.42
N MET A 256 0.79 -17.64 -4.65
CA MET A 256 -0.40 -16.84 -4.94
C MET A 256 -1.45 -17.70 -5.62
N LEU A 257 -2.69 -17.61 -5.14
CA LEU A 257 -3.82 -18.30 -5.73
C LEU A 257 -4.81 -17.29 -6.34
N ASP A 258 -5.37 -17.64 -7.50
CA ASP A 258 -6.45 -16.90 -8.13
C ASP A 258 -7.81 -17.16 -7.43
N HIS A 259 -8.89 -16.53 -7.91
CA HIS A 259 -10.24 -16.70 -7.38
C HIS A 259 -10.79 -18.13 -7.53
N HIS A 260 -10.19 -18.98 -8.36
CA HIS A 260 -10.51 -20.40 -8.49
C HIS A 260 -9.64 -21.30 -7.60
N GLY A 261 -8.75 -20.74 -6.78
CA GLY A 261 -7.80 -21.48 -5.94
C GLY A 261 -6.66 -22.15 -6.73
N LYS A 262 -6.39 -21.68 -7.93
CA LYS A 262 -5.27 -22.14 -8.76
C LYS A 262 -4.07 -21.26 -8.56
N GLU A 263 -2.87 -21.87 -8.53
CA GLU A 263 -1.62 -21.17 -8.41
C GLU A 263 -1.39 -20.25 -9.62
N VAL A 264 -1.06 -18.97 -9.32
CA VAL A 264 -0.65 -17.99 -10.31
C VAL A 264 0.87 -18.01 -10.39
N LEU A 265 1.43 -18.37 -11.52
CA LEU A 265 2.88 -18.31 -11.75
C LEU A 265 3.34 -16.86 -11.71
N LYS A 266 4.42 -16.62 -10.98
CA LYS A 266 5.08 -15.28 -10.85
C LYS A 266 5.75 -14.87 -12.15
#